data_afab48fead7755038dd5d56e104679ae
#
_entry.id   afab48fead7755038dd5d56e104679ae
#
_cell.length_a   1.000
_cell.length_b   1.000
_cell.length_c   1.000
_cell.angle_alpha   90.00
_cell.angle_beta   90.00
_cell.angle_gamma   90.00
#
_symmetry.space_group_name_H-M   'P 1'
#
loop_
_entity.id
_entity.type
_entity.pdbx_description
1 polymer ?
#
loop_
_entity_poly.entity_id
_entity_poly.type
_entity_poly.pdbx_seq_one_letter_code
_entity_poly.pdbx_strand_id
1 'polypeptide(L)'
;EMWCCLVGSEMCIRDSSLSDLAHYYNDYIDAMDHWHKIYPGEILTVEYKNVIGNTETTIRQIIDYCGLPFEQDCLEFYNSSRPVKTPSAQQVRQPIYKSGMNYWENYAEYLSPLQELLNDPN
;
A
#
# COMPACT_ATOMS: atom_id res chain seq x y z
N GLU A 1 14.36 -7.96 -21.43
CA GLU A 1 15.15 -7.29 -20.35
C GLU A 1 14.68 -5.85 -20.08
N MET A 2 14.31 -5.07 -21.10
CA MET A 2 13.77 -3.71 -20.93
C MET A 2 12.41 -3.65 -20.24
N TRP A 3 11.65 -4.71 -20.23
CA TRP A 3 10.32 -4.76 -19.66
C TRP A 3 10.30 -4.78 -18.12
N CYS A 4 11.25 -5.46 -17.50
CA CYS A 4 11.41 -5.42 -16.05
C CYS A 4 11.84 -4.04 -15.57
N CYS A 5 12.62 -3.32 -16.36
CA CYS A 5 13.05 -1.98 -16.04
C CYS A 5 11.92 -0.95 -16.09
N LEU A 6 10.91 -1.12 -16.96
CA LEU A 6 9.82 -0.16 -17.07
C LEU A 6 8.87 -0.20 -15.87
N VAL A 7 8.57 -1.38 -15.33
CA VAL A 7 7.73 -1.52 -14.14
C VAL A 7 8.51 -1.24 -12.85
N GLY A 8 9.79 -1.61 -12.82
CA GLY A 8 10.68 -1.31 -11.70
C GLY A 8 11.25 0.11 -11.73
N SER A 9 11.42 0.71 -12.91
CA SER A 9 12.06 2.01 -13.02
C SER A 9 11.18 3.15 -12.52
N GLU A 10 9.88 3.07 -12.66
CA GLU A 10 9.00 4.10 -12.09
C GLU A 10 9.04 4.09 -10.56
N MET A 11 9.08 2.94 -9.91
CA MET A 11 9.32 2.86 -8.47
C MET A 11 10.74 3.28 -8.10
N CYS A 12 11.75 2.81 -8.83
CA CYS A 12 13.15 3.16 -8.55
C CYS A 12 13.48 4.64 -8.80
N ILE A 13 12.84 5.31 -9.76
CA ILE A 13 13.04 6.74 -10.02
C ILE A 13 12.45 7.60 -8.91
N ARG A 14 11.35 7.19 -8.31
CA ARG A 14 10.73 7.90 -7.18
C ARG A 14 11.54 7.80 -5.90
N ASP A 15 12.33 6.76 -5.76
CA ASP A 15 13.14 6.48 -4.58
C ASP A 15 14.54 7.12 -4.65
N SER A 16 14.82 7.94 -5.67
CA SER A 16 16.14 8.52 -5.86
C SER A 16 16.43 9.73 -4.96
N SER A 17 15.40 10.34 -4.33
CA SER A 17 15.54 11.44 -3.39
C SER A 17 14.44 11.38 -2.32
N LEU A 18 14.82 11.57 -1.05
CA LEU A 18 13.85 11.66 0.04
C LEU A 18 12.92 12.86 -0.11
N SER A 19 13.41 13.94 -0.69
CA SER A 19 12.62 15.13 -0.99
C SER A 19 11.56 14.85 -2.04
N ASP A 20 11.93 14.17 -3.14
CA ASP A 20 10.97 13.81 -4.19
C ASP A 20 9.91 12.85 -3.67
N LEU A 21 10.29 11.93 -2.79
CA LEU A 21 9.36 11.03 -2.12
C LEU A 21 8.37 11.78 -1.22
N ALA A 22 8.85 12.78 -0.45
CA ALA A 22 8.00 13.62 0.38
C ALA A 22 6.99 14.41 -0.46
N HIS A 23 7.44 15.07 -1.53
CA HIS A 23 6.55 15.80 -2.44
C HIS A 23 5.51 14.87 -3.07
N TYR A 24 5.92 13.73 -3.57
CA TYR A 24 5.00 12.74 -4.13
C TYR A 24 3.93 12.29 -3.12
N TYR A 25 4.33 12.09 -1.86
CA TYR A 25 3.39 11.70 -0.81
C TYR A 25 2.43 12.83 -0.45
N ASN A 26 2.90 14.07 -0.38
CA ASN A 26 2.04 15.24 -0.15
C ASN A 26 1.05 15.43 -1.30
N ASP A 27 1.48 15.32 -2.55
CA ASP A 27 0.59 15.35 -3.73
C ASP A 27 -0.48 14.26 -3.66
N TYR A 28 -0.11 13.06 -3.18
CA TYR A 28 -1.07 11.98 -2.95
C TYR A 28 -2.11 12.35 -1.89
N ILE A 29 -1.69 12.92 -0.76
CA ILE A 29 -2.61 13.35 0.30
C ILE A 29 -3.58 14.41 -0.23
N ASP A 30 -3.09 15.43 -0.92
CA ASP A 30 -3.92 16.48 -1.50
C ASP A 30 -4.93 15.92 -2.51
N ALA A 31 -4.49 15.01 -3.37
CA ALA A 31 -5.37 14.33 -4.32
C ALA A 31 -6.45 13.51 -3.61
N MET A 32 -6.10 12.77 -2.57
CA MET A 32 -7.06 11.97 -1.80
C MET A 32 -8.06 12.85 -1.05
N ASP A 33 -7.61 13.95 -0.46
CA ASP A 33 -8.48 14.93 0.19
C ASP A 33 -9.47 15.57 -0.80
N HIS A 34 -9.00 15.89 -2.01
CA HIS A 34 -9.86 16.37 -3.09
C HIS A 34 -10.95 15.34 -3.46
N TRP A 35 -10.58 14.09 -3.65
CA TRP A 35 -11.53 13.03 -4.01
C TRP A 35 -12.51 12.70 -2.89
N HIS A 36 -12.09 12.70 -1.63
CA HIS A 36 -12.99 12.54 -0.49
C HIS A 36 -14.03 13.67 -0.39
N LYS A 37 -13.67 14.89 -0.79
CA LYS A 37 -14.61 16.03 -0.85
C LYS A 37 -15.63 15.89 -1.97
N ILE A 38 -15.20 15.37 -3.13
CA ILE A 38 -16.08 15.21 -4.30
C ILE A 38 -16.97 13.97 -4.17
N TYR A 39 -16.44 12.91 -3.63
CA TYR A 39 -17.11 11.60 -3.48
C TYR A 39 -17.15 11.17 -2.02
N PRO A 40 -17.92 11.85 -1.17
CA PRO A 40 -17.96 11.53 0.26
C PRO A 40 -18.56 10.12 0.47
N GLY A 41 -17.80 9.26 1.15
CA GLY A 41 -18.20 7.89 1.44
C GLY A 41 -17.97 6.86 0.32
N GLU A 42 -17.54 7.30 -0.88
CA GLU A 42 -17.31 6.42 -2.03
C GLU A 42 -15.87 5.88 -2.09
N ILE A 43 -15.03 6.25 -1.13
CA ILE A 43 -13.64 5.80 -1.06
C ILE A 43 -13.36 5.22 0.32
N LEU A 44 -13.05 3.94 0.36
CA LEU A 44 -12.66 3.26 1.59
C LEU A 44 -11.15 3.39 1.82
N THR A 45 -10.77 4.05 2.91
CA THR A 45 -9.37 4.07 3.35
C THR A 45 -9.08 2.87 4.23
N VAL A 46 -8.09 2.07 3.85
CA VAL A 46 -7.66 0.87 4.57
C VAL A 46 -6.22 1.00 5.00
N GLU A 47 -5.97 1.01 6.29
CA GLU A 47 -4.62 1.04 6.82
C GLU A 47 -3.97 -0.35 6.76
N TYR A 48 -2.77 -0.43 6.18
CA TYR A 48 -2.03 -1.67 6.02
C TYR A 48 -1.78 -2.40 7.35
N LYS A 49 -1.54 -1.66 8.43
CA LYS A 49 -1.40 -2.24 9.78
C LYS A 49 -2.63 -3.01 10.24
N ASN A 50 -3.84 -2.57 9.84
CA ASN A 50 -5.08 -3.25 10.16
C ASN A 50 -5.25 -4.52 9.32
N VAL A 51 -4.81 -4.52 8.06
CA VAL A 51 -4.80 -5.73 7.22
C VAL A 51 -3.93 -6.81 7.85
N ILE A 52 -2.79 -6.43 8.44
CA ILE A 52 -1.87 -7.38 9.07
C ILE A 52 -2.32 -7.79 10.47
N GLY A 53 -2.78 -6.83 11.28
CA GLY A 53 -3.13 -7.05 12.69
C GLY A 53 -4.49 -7.72 12.88
N ASN A 54 -5.47 -7.36 12.05
CA ASN A 54 -6.86 -7.79 12.11
C ASN A 54 -7.35 -8.23 10.73
N THR A 55 -6.62 -9.15 10.09
CA THR A 55 -6.79 -9.56 8.69
C THR A 55 -8.23 -9.89 8.35
N GLU A 56 -8.86 -10.80 9.08
CA GLU A 56 -10.24 -11.21 8.78
C GLU A 56 -11.23 -10.06 8.88
N THR A 57 -11.19 -9.30 9.96
CA THR A 57 -12.10 -8.17 10.18
C THR A 57 -11.94 -7.13 9.07
N THR A 58 -10.70 -6.83 8.70
CA THR A 58 -10.41 -5.84 7.65
C THR A 58 -10.87 -6.32 6.28
N ILE A 59 -10.62 -7.60 5.94
CA ILE A 59 -11.09 -8.17 4.67
C ILE A 59 -12.62 -8.19 4.61
N ARG A 60 -13.31 -8.56 5.70
CA ARG A 60 -14.78 -8.51 5.75
C ARG A 60 -15.30 -7.09 5.52
N GLN A 61 -14.67 -6.08 6.14
CA GLN A 61 -15.03 -4.68 5.93
C GLN A 61 -14.86 -4.25 4.47
N ILE A 62 -13.76 -4.64 3.80
CA ILE A 62 -13.54 -4.34 2.38
C ILE A 62 -14.60 -4.99 1.49
N ILE A 63 -14.89 -6.27 1.72
CA ILE A 63 -15.86 -7.02 0.93
C ILE A 63 -17.28 -6.45 1.13
N ASP A 64 -17.65 -6.12 2.36
CA ASP A 64 -18.93 -5.48 2.70
C ASP A 64 -19.07 -4.11 2.04
N TYR A 65 -18.01 -3.30 2.09
CA TYR A 65 -17.97 -2.00 1.40
C TYR A 65 -18.17 -2.14 -0.12
N CYS A 66 -17.67 -3.20 -0.72
CA CYS A 66 -17.88 -3.51 -2.13
C CYS A 66 -19.29 -4.07 -2.43
N GLY A 67 -20.12 -4.32 -1.42
CA GLY A 67 -21.43 -4.92 -1.57
C GLY A 67 -21.38 -6.39 -2.02
N LEU A 68 -20.30 -7.09 -1.71
CA LEU A 68 -20.08 -8.48 -2.12
C LEU A 68 -20.29 -9.44 -0.94
N PRO A 69 -20.77 -10.67 -1.19
CA PRO A 69 -20.83 -11.69 -0.15
C PRO A 69 -19.41 -12.11 0.24
N PHE A 70 -19.17 -12.27 1.55
CA PHE A 70 -17.90 -12.76 2.03
C PHE A 70 -17.76 -14.26 1.74
N GLU A 71 -16.60 -14.65 1.22
CA GLU A 71 -16.21 -16.04 1.01
C GLU A 71 -14.94 -16.35 1.80
N GLN A 72 -14.83 -17.56 2.36
CA GLN A 72 -13.67 -17.98 3.16
C GLN A 72 -12.36 -17.94 2.36
N ASP A 73 -12.43 -18.19 1.07
CA ASP A 73 -11.30 -18.14 0.14
C ASP A 73 -10.64 -16.75 0.08
N CYS A 74 -11.36 -15.70 0.48
CA CYS A 74 -10.76 -14.36 0.61
C CYS A 74 -9.65 -14.29 1.67
N LEU A 75 -9.70 -15.15 2.69
CA LEU A 75 -8.66 -15.27 3.71
C LEU A 75 -7.54 -16.22 3.31
N GLU A 76 -7.84 -17.16 2.42
CA GLU A 76 -6.93 -18.20 1.94
C GLU A 76 -6.44 -17.93 0.51
N PHE A 77 -6.33 -16.65 0.15
CA PHE A 77 -5.95 -16.18 -1.20
C PHE A 77 -4.66 -16.81 -1.74
N TYR A 78 -3.75 -17.22 -0.86
CA TYR A 78 -2.49 -17.89 -1.20
C TYR A 78 -2.68 -19.30 -1.73
N ASN A 79 -3.84 -19.93 -1.48
CA ASN A 79 -4.22 -21.25 -2.01
C ASN A 79 -4.79 -21.17 -3.45
N SER A 80 -5.06 -19.95 -3.95
CA SER A 80 -5.63 -19.75 -5.27
C SER A 80 -4.68 -20.24 -6.38
N SER A 81 -5.19 -21.03 -7.32
CA SER A 81 -4.45 -21.47 -8.51
C SER A 81 -4.44 -20.44 -9.64
N ARG A 82 -5.11 -19.29 -9.48
CA ARG A 82 -5.20 -18.25 -10.50
C ARG A 82 -3.81 -17.73 -10.87
N PRO A 83 -3.45 -17.67 -12.17
CA PRO A 83 -2.14 -17.18 -12.58
C PRO A 83 -1.97 -15.69 -12.25
N VAL A 84 -0.89 -15.36 -11.56
CA VAL A 84 -0.50 -13.98 -11.26
C VAL A 84 0.72 -13.66 -12.12
N LYS A 85 0.57 -12.67 -13.03
CA LYS A 85 1.59 -12.29 -14.00
C LYS A 85 2.37 -11.02 -13.58
N THR A 86 2.54 -10.79 -12.28
CA THR A 86 3.28 -9.64 -11.76
C THR A 86 4.54 -10.08 -11.03
N PRO A 87 5.53 -9.19 -10.82
CA PRO A 87 6.70 -9.48 -9.98
C PRO A 87 6.35 -9.99 -8.58
N SER A 88 5.18 -9.61 -8.05
CA SER A 88 4.67 -10.04 -6.74
C SER A 88 4.07 -11.46 -6.73
N ALA A 89 4.18 -12.22 -7.82
CA ALA A 89 3.56 -13.55 -7.94
C ALA A 89 3.95 -14.53 -6.82
N GLN A 90 5.18 -14.43 -6.30
CA GLN A 90 5.63 -15.26 -5.18
C GLN A 90 5.05 -14.78 -3.84
N GLN A 91 4.93 -13.46 -3.65
CA GLN A 91 4.42 -12.89 -2.40
C GLN A 91 2.94 -13.21 -2.18
N VAL A 92 2.13 -13.17 -3.23
CA VAL A 92 0.69 -13.50 -3.14
C VAL A 92 0.40 -14.99 -2.95
N ARG A 93 1.44 -15.84 -2.99
CA ARG A 93 1.36 -17.28 -2.68
C ARG A 93 1.71 -17.61 -1.23
N GLN A 94 1.91 -16.61 -0.41
CA GLN A 94 2.25 -16.75 0.99
C GLN A 94 1.19 -16.06 1.86
N PRO A 95 0.93 -16.56 3.06
CA PRO A 95 0.11 -15.85 4.02
C PRO A 95 0.68 -14.46 4.30
N ILE A 96 -0.18 -13.53 4.71
CA ILE A 96 0.24 -12.18 5.09
C ILE A 96 1.28 -12.27 6.22
N TYR A 97 2.43 -11.63 6.01
CA TYR A 97 3.55 -11.63 6.95
C TYR A 97 3.71 -10.26 7.63
N LYS A 98 4.21 -10.29 8.87
CA LYS A 98 4.34 -9.08 9.72
C LYS A 98 5.71 -8.40 9.62
N SER A 99 6.70 -9.05 9.01
CA SER A 99 8.10 -8.61 9.06
C SER A 99 8.40 -7.28 8.37
N GLY A 100 7.49 -6.79 7.51
CA GLY A 100 7.67 -5.52 6.82
C GLY A 100 7.20 -4.28 7.59
N MET A 101 6.47 -4.44 8.70
CA MET A 101 5.80 -3.31 9.35
C MET A 101 6.73 -2.27 9.95
N ASN A 102 7.85 -2.69 10.52
CA ASN A 102 8.77 -1.81 11.24
C ASN A 102 10.16 -1.76 10.58
N TYR A 103 10.24 -2.18 9.33
CA TYR A 103 11.53 -2.24 8.63
C TYR A 103 12.20 -0.86 8.50
N TRP A 104 11.42 0.21 8.42
CA TRP A 104 11.88 1.60 8.39
C TRP A 104 12.64 2.02 9.66
N GLU A 105 12.38 1.39 10.82
CA GLU A 105 13.07 1.69 12.08
C GLU A 105 14.58 1.45 11.98
N ASN A 106 15.00 0.50 11.14
CA ASN A 106 16.42 0.23 10.89
C ASN A 106 17.12 1.39 10.15
N TYR A 107 16.36 2.29 9.57
CA TYR A 107 16.85 3.43 8.78
C TYR A 107 16.41 4.77 9.36
N ALA A 108 15.84 4.79 10.57
CA ALA A 108 15.21 5.96 11.17
C ALA A 108 16.13 7.19 11.20
N GLU A 109 17.42 7.01 11.49
CA GLU A 109 18.40 8.09 11.52
C GLU A 109 18.63 8.77 10.14
N TYR A 110 18.42 8.02 9.05
CA TYR A 110 18.56 8.54 7.68
C TYR A 110 17.26 9.13 7.12
N LEU A 111 16.13 8.89 7.80
CA LEU A 111 14.80 9.33 7.37
C LEU A 111 14.38 10.67 7.98
N SER A 112 15.21 11.28 8.83
CA SER A 112 14.91 12.59 9.45
C SER A 112 14.52 13.66 8.43
N PRO A 113 15.24 13.84 7.28
CA PRO A 113 14.86 14.84 6.29
C PRO A 113 13.48 14.59 5.65
N LEU A 114 13.11 13.31 5.48
CA LEU A 114 11.79 12.94 4.98
C LEU A 114 10.70 13.29 5.99
N GLN A 115 10.94 13.00 7.27
CA GLN A 115 9.98 13.29 8.35
C GLN A 115 9.74 14.79 8.52
N GLU A 116 10.77 15.61 8.38
CA GLU A 116 10.65 17.08 8.42
C GLU A 116 9.76 17.58 7.29
N LEU A 117 9.97 17.11 6.05
CA LEU A 117 9.21 17.52 4.88
C LEU A 117 7.74 17.02 4.89
N LEU A 118 7.46 15.90 5.56
CA LEU A 118 6.10 15.39 5.73
C LEU A 118 5.34 16.09 6.87
N ASN A 119 6.02 16.70 7.82
CA ASN A 119 5.44 17.40 8.95
C ASN A 119 5.29 18.92 8.72
N ASP A 120 5.87 19.45 7.64
CA ASP A 120 5.74 20.86 7.25
C ASP A 120 4.75 20.98 6.06
N PRO A 121 3.46 21.15 6.34
CA PRO A 121 2.47 21.39 5.31
C PRO A 121 2.62 22.81 4.79
N ASN A 122 3.26 23.00 3.63
CA ASN A 122 3.22 24.26 2.88
C ASN A 122 1.83 24.60 2.42
#